data_7d490bb3dd681923bb73c71576bb330f
#
_entry.id   7d490bb3dd681923bb73c71576bb330f
#
_cell.length_a   1.000
_cell.length_b   1.000
_cell.length_c   1.000
_cell.angle_alpha   90.00
_cell.angle_beta   90.00
_cell.angle_gamma   90.00
#
_symmetry.space_group_name_H-M   'P 1'
#
loop_
_entity.id
_entity.type
_entity.pdbx_description
1 polymer ?
#
loop_
_entity_poly.entity_id
_entity_poly.type
_entity_poly.pdbx_seq_one_letter_code
_entity_poly.pdbx_strand_id
1 'polypeptide(L)'
;MKHILSLALLVGWSCAMGQHTPLTSQYLFNGLAINPAYAGSRDVLAANITHRQQWVGFDGAPVTQTLSIHAPLARRKVGLGLMLYNDRIGVSNETGLFSNYAYRMRFGKKTLSLGIGAGLTMLRANWTEVALQNMSDQSFSTNTRNAIRPNFSAGLFYYSKSWFMGASVPFLFSHSYEANQPTFTIVESSLQAQPMLTGGTVIELNKDLKLKPSTLLRYRVESGLQADISSNLIIKDKVWAGVSYRTGEAVIGMLEILPTPQWRVGYAYDMGLSPISRYHHGSHELMLQYEFGYRIRVRDPRYF
;
A
#
# COMPACT_ATOMS: atom_id res chain seq x y z
N MET A 1 28.72 -27.55 21.27
CA MET A 1 28.63 -27.37 19.80
C MET A 1 27.50 -28.18 19.11
N LYS A 2 26.89 -29.19 19.75
CA LYS A 2 25.82 -30.02 19.14
C LYS A 2 24.42 -29.38 19.18
N HIS A 3 24.19 -28.35 19.99
CA HIS A 3 22.87 -27.69 20.12
C HIS A 3 22.66 -26.44 19.26
N ILE A 4 23.71 -25.94 18.60
CA ILE A 4 23.62 -24.79 17.68
C ILE A 4 23.20 -25.24 16.27
N LEU A 5 23.49 -26.50 15.91
CA LEU A 5 23.08 -27.05 14.60
C LEU A 5 21.59 -27.40 14.51
N SER A 6 20.93 -27.65 15.64
CA SER A 6 19.50 -28.00 15.68
C SER A 6 18.56 -26.79 15.53
N LEU A 7 19.05 -25.57 15.79
CA LEU A 7 18.25 -24.34 15.66
C LEU A 7 18.23 -23.80 14.22
N ALA A 8 19.21 -24.21 13.39
CA ALA A 8 19.31 -23.78 11.98
C ALA A 8 18.39 -24.58 11.03
N LEU A 9 17.82 -25.70 11.48
CA LEU A 9 16.98 -26.59 10.65
C LEU A 9 15.49 -26.30 10.76
N LEU A 10 15.05 -25.39 11.66
CA LEU A 10 13.64 -25.01 11.85
C LEU A 10 13.18 -23.80 11.02
N VAL A 11 14.05 -23.20 10.20
CA VAL A 11 13.76 -22.02 9.38
C VAL A 11 13.30 -22.36 7.95
N GLY A 12 13.09 -23.63 7.64
CA GLY A 12 13.02 -24.13 6.25
C GLY A 12 11.65 -24.53 5.70
N TRP A 13 10.50 -24.18 6.34
CA TRP A 13 9.18 -24.45 5.74
C TRP A 13 8.30 -23.19 5.75
N SER A 14 8.62 -22.24 4.91
CA SER A 14 7.64 -21.24 4.48
C SER A 14 6.85 -21.81 3.30
N CYS A 15 5.68 -22.37 3.56
CA CYS A 15 4.67 -22.55 2.52
C CYS A 15 4.37 -21.19 1.93
N ALA A 16 4.64 -21.00 0.62
CA ALA A 16 4.26 -19.81 -0.11
C ALA A 16 2.74 -19.81 -0.29
N MET A 17 2.02 -19.38 0.73
CA MET A 17 0.60 -19.07 0.66
C MET A 17 0.48 -17.65 0.11
N GLY A 18 0.23 -17.54 -1.19
CA GLY A 18 0.13 -16.29 -1.91
C GLY A 18 -1.18 -15.56 -1.64
N GLN A 19 -1.33 -14.97 -0.46
CA GLN A 19 -2.41 -14.00 -0.21
C GLN A 19 -1.86 -12.60 -0.39
N HIS A 20 -2.49 -11.83 -1.27
CA HIS A 20 -1.97 -10.54 -1.71
C HIS A 20 -2.89 -9.41 -1.26
N THR A 21 -2.37 -8.52 -0.47
CA THR A 21 -2.94 -7.17 -0.29
C THR A 21 -2.22 -6.23 -1.22
N PRO A 22 -2.92 -5.28 -1.89
CA PRO A 22 -2.30 -4.32 -2.77
C PRO A 22 -1.07 -3.65 -2.14
N LEU A 23 0.10 -3.85 -2.73
CA LEU A 23 1.36 -3.25 -2.30
C LEU A 23 1.59 -1.95 -3.07
N THR A 24 2.07 -0.92 -2.39
CA THR A 24 2.60 0.29 -3.02
C THR A 24 4.01 0.56 -2.52
N SER A 25 4.92 0.90 -3.43
CA SER A 25 6.27 1.31 -3.10
C SER A 25 6.32 2.79 -2.75
N GLN A 26 5.39 3.57 -3.28
CA GLN A 26 5.23 5.00 -3.02
C GLN A 26 4.20 5.30 -1.91
N TYR A 27 4.14 4.45 -0.85
CA TYR A 27 3.17 4.58 0.26
C TYR A 27 3.19 5.95 0.94
N LEU A 28 4.33 6.63 0.93
CA LEU A 28 4.51 7.96 1.53
C LEU A 28 3.64 9.05 0.88
N PHE A 29 3.18 8.81 -0.35
CA PHE A 29 2.42 9.76 -1.15
C PHE A 29 0.97 9.35 -1.33
N ASN A 30 0.64 8.09 -1.08
CA ASN A 30 -0.73 7.59 -1.03
C ASN A 30 -1.06 7.03 0.37
N GLY A 31 -0.91 7.89 1.38
CA GLY A 31 -1.15 7.50 2.78
C GLY A 31 -2.57 6.99 3.06
N LEU A 32 -3.57 7.40 2.24
CA LEU A 32 -4.94 6.92 2.39
C LEU A 32 -5.06 5.42 2.07
N ALA A 33 -4.23 4.89 1.18
CA ALA A 33 -4.23 3.47 0.82
C ALA A 33 -3.78 2.56 1.98
N ILE A 34 -3.02 3.11 2.93
CA ILE A 34 -2.49 2.34 4.06
C ILE A 34 -3.11 2.73 5.41
N ASN A 35 -3.75 3.90 5.51
CA ASN A 35 -4.26 4.39 6.81
C ASN A 35 -5.49 5.31 6.61
N PRO A 36 -6.71 4.92 7.06
CA PRO A 36 -7.90 5.76 6.94
C PRO A 36 -7.78 7.08 7.72
N ALA A 37 -6.97 7.13 8.78
CA ALA A 37 -6.73 8.36 9.55
C ALA A 37 -5.95 9.43 8.77
N TYR A 38 -5.37 9.09 7.62
CA TYR A 38 -4.71 10.03 6.73
C TYR A 38 -5.70 10.96 6.00
N ALA A 39 -6.99 10.63 5.96
CA ALA A 39 -8.01 11.43 5.28
C ALA A 39 -7.98 12.89 5.74
N GLY A 40 -7.91 13.83 4.80
CA GLY A 40 -7.86 15.27 5.05
C GLY A 40 -6.53 15.81 5.61
N SER A 41 -5.48 14.99 5.78
CA SER A 41 -4.19 15.42 6.36
C SER A 41 -3.49 16.49 5.52
N ARG A 42 -3.70 16.50 4.21
CA ARG A 42 -3.16 17.49 3.27
C ARG A 42 -3.75 18.90 3.39
N ASP A 43 -4.80 19.08 4.22
CA ASP A 43 -5.51 20.36 4.41
C ASP A 43 -6.12 20.98 3.12
N VAL A 44 -6.11 20.25 2.01
CA VAL A 44 -6.76 20.56 0.72
C VAL A 44 -7.45 19.32 0.17
N LEU A 45 -8.27 19.48 -0.86
CA LEU A 45 -8.72 18.34 -1.66
C LEU A 45 -7.51 17.83 -2.46
N ALA A 46 -7.15 16.57 -2.23
CA ALA A 46 -6.06 15.89 -2.92
C ALA A 46 -6.59 14.62 -3.60
N ALA A 47 -6.17 14.40 -4.84
CA ALA A 47 -6.41 13.18 -5.60
C ALA A 47 -5.07 12.53 -5.95
N ASN A 48 -5.01 11.21 -5.84
CA ASN A 48 -3.82 10.43 -6.18
C ASN A 48 -4.24 9.22 -7.00
N ILE A 49 -3.53 8.95 -8.09
CA ILE A 49 -3.67 7.76 -8.92
C ILE A 49 -2.33 7.05 -8.92
N THR A 50 -2.35 5.75 -8.69
CA THR A 50 -1.17 4.89 -8.82
C THR A 50 -1.48 3.73 -9.77
N HIS A 51 -0.48 3.36 -10.57
CA HIS A 51 -0.47 2.15 -11.38
C HIS A 51 0.82 1.39 -11.10
N ARG A 52 0.68 0.17 -10.62
CA ARG A 52 1.79 -0.70 -10.29
C ARG A 52 1.71 -1.99 -11.08
N GLN A 53 2.77 -2.31 -11.77
CA GLN A 53 2.98 -3.59 -12.44
C GLN A 53 4.14 -4.31 -11.77
N GLN A 54 3.84 -5.39 -11.06
CA GLN A 54 4.86 -6.21 -10.41
C GLN A 54 5.44 -7.21 -11.40
N TRP A 55 6.67 -7.64 -11.16
CA TRP A 55 7.35 -8.75 -11.83
C TRP A 55 7.17 -8.76 -13.35
N VAL A 56 7.53 -7.65 -13.99
CA VAL A 56 7.37 -7.47 -15.45
C VAL A 56 8.08 -8.58 -16.20
N GLY A 57 7.37 -9.20 -17.17
CA GLY A 57 7.83 -10.37 -17.92
C GLY A 57 7.41 -11.72 -17.31
N PHE A 58 6.76 -11.72 -16.14
CA PHE A 58 6.21 -12.92 -15.54
C PHE A 58 4.70 -13.02 -15.84
N ASP A 59 4.26 -14.10 -16.46
CA ASP A 59 2.85 -14.29 -16.83
C ASP A 59 1.96 -14.38 -15.59
N GLY A 60 0.83 -13.64 -15.62
CA GLY A 60 -0.09 -13.57 -14.48
C GLY A 60 0.40 -12.71 -13.32
N ALA A 61 1.50 -11.97 -13.48
CA ALA A 61 2.04 -11.09 -12.46
C ALA A 61 1.03 -10.02 -11.98
N PRO A 62 1.11 -9.58 -10.72
CA PRO A 62 0.16 -8.63 -10.15
C PRO A 62 0.17 -7.27 -10.86
N VAL A 63 -1.02 -6.74 -11.12
CA VAL A 63 -1.23 -5.37 -11.62
C VAL A 63 -2.23 -4.68 -10.72
N THR A 64 -1.77 -3.65 -10.01
CA THR A 64 -2.58 -2.89 -9.06
C THR A 64 -2.80 -1.47 -9.55
N GLN A 65 -4.03 -1.01 -9.54
CA GLN A 65 -4.41 0.37 -9.81
C GLN A 65 -5.15 0.93 -8.60
N THR A 66 -4.81 2.15 -8.19
CA THR A 66 -5.48 2.79 -7.05
C THR A 66 -5.81 4.24 -7.40
N LEU A 67 -7.02 4.65 -7.09
CA LEU A 67 -7.47 6.03 -7.05
C LEU A 67 -7.84 6.38 -5.63
N SER A 68 -7.24 7.41 -5.06
CA SER A 68 -7.62 7.94 -3.75
C SER A 68 -7.91 9.43 -3.84
N ILE A 69 -8.99 9.86 -3.19
CA ILE A 69 -9.37 11.26 -3.10
C ILE A 69 -9.70 11.56 -1.64
N HIS A 70 -9.15 12.62 -1.09
CA HIS A 70 -9.49 13.02 0.27
C HIS A 70 -9.45 14.54 0.48
N ALA A 71 -10.27 15.02 1.41
CA ALA A 71 -10.35 16.43 1.76
C ALA A 71 -10.65 16.65 3.23
N PRO A 72 -10.21 17.75 3.85
CA PRO A 72 -10.70 18.19 5.14
C PRO A 72 -12.07 18.84 5.00
N LEU A 73 -12.95 18.58 5.98
CA LEU A 73 -14.26 19.20 6.14
C LEU A 73 -14.37 19.88 7.51
N ALA A 74 -15.50 20.58 7.74
CA ALA A 74 -15.93 21.10 9.04
C ALA A 74 -14.81 21.74 9.85
N ARG A 75 -14.35 22.92 9.44
CA ARG A 75 -13.25 23.66 10.08
C ARG A 75 -11.97 22.84 10.25
N ARG A 76 -11.75 21.88 9.34
CA ARG A 76 -10.59 20.97 9.31
C ARG A 76 -10.50 19.99 10.49
N LYS A 77 -11.58 19.78 11.23
CA LYS A 77 -11.67 18.76 12.29
C LYS A 77 -11.99 17.37 11.75
N VAL A 78 -12.63 17.31 10.58
CA VAL A 78 -13.03 16.07 9.92
C VAL A 78 -12.30 15.95 8.60
N GLY A 79 -11.81 14.77 8.30
CA GLY A 79 -11.31 14.38 6.99
C GLY A 79 -12.24 13.32 6.39
N LEU A 80 -12.56 13.48 5.11
CA LEU A 80 -13.23 12.44 4.33
C LEU A 80 -12.30 11.96 3.23
N GLY A 81 -12.38 10.68 2.92
CA GLY A 81 -11.63 10.06 1.85
C GLY A 81 -12.44 8.99 1.13
N LEU A 82 -12.15 8.84 -0.14
CA LEU A 82 -12.65 7.77 -0.99
C LEU A 82 -11.46 7.08 -1.63
N MET A 83 -11.44 5.75 -1.63
CA MET A 83 -10.41 4.94 -2.28
C MET A 83 -11.09 3.88 -3.14
N LEU A 84 -10.67 3.81 -4.38
CA LEU A 84 -11.01 2.75 -5.34
C LEU A 84 -9.70 2.05 -5.70
N TYR A 85 -9.68 0.73 -5.67
CA TYR A 85 -8.57 -0.03 -6.21
C TYR A 85 -9.06 -1.19 -7.07
N ASN A 86 -8.21 -1.61 -7.99
CA ASN A 86 -8.33 -2.84 -8.74
C ASN A 86 -6.99 -3.57 -8.69
N ASP A 87 -7.03 -4.81 -8.25
CA ASP A 87 -5.87 -5.69 -8.17
C ASP A 87 -6.14 -6.97 -8.96
N ARG A 88 -5.26 -7.27 -9.93
CA ARG A 88 -5.37 -8.45 -10.77
C ARG A 88 -4.12 -9.31 -10.59
N ILE A 89 -4.32 -10.58 -10.25
CA ILE A 89 -3.25 -11.58 -10.09
C ILE A 89 -3.68 -12.85 -10.79
N GLY A 90 -2.95 -13.23 -11.84
CA GLY A 90 -3.32 -14.37 -12.67
C GLY A 90 -4.75 -14.23 -13.19
N VAL A 91 -5.59 -15.22 -12.89
CA VAL A 91 -7.01 -15.29 -13.27
C VAL A 91 -7.95 -14.61 -12.27
N SER A 92 -7.45 -14.16 -11.12
CA SER A 92 -8.24 -13.48 -10.10
C SER A 92 -8.18 -11.96 -10.25
N ASN A 93 -9.30 -11.31 -9.96
CA ASN A 93 -9.45 -9.86 -9.95
C ASN A 93 -10.23 -9.43 -8.72
N GLU A 94 -9.68 -8.45 -8.03
CA GLU A 94 -10.27 -7.84 -6.85
C GLU A 94 -10.47 -6.35 -7.09
N THR A 95 -11.69 -5.85 -6.89
CA THR A 95 -12.01 -4.42 -6.98
C THR A 95 -12.64 -3.97 -5.67
N GLY A 96 -12.04 -2.99 -5.02
CA GLY A 96 -12.53 -2.46 -3.74
C GLY A 96 -12.87 -0.98 -3.82
N LEU A 97 -13.96 -0.60 -3.15
CA LEU A 97 -14.38 0.78 -2.95
C LEU A 97 -14.54 1.04 -1.46
N PHE A 98 -13.77 2.00 -0.92
CA PHE A 98 -13.74 2.34 0.50
C PHE A 98 -14.04 3.81 0.72
N SER A 99 -14.92 4.10 1.69
CA SER A 99 -15.12 5.42 2.26
C SER A 99 -14.38 5.51 3.58
N ASN A 100 -13.63 6.59 3.79
CA ASN A 100 -12.81 6.81 4.97
C ASN A 100 -13.27 8.08 5.69
N TYR A 101 -13.39 7.99 7.00
CA TYR A 101 -13.71 9.10 7.90
C TYR A 101 -12.57 9.25 8.91
N ALA A 102 -12.07 10.47 9.09
CA ALA A 102 -11.03 10.79 10.05
C ALA A 102 -11.41 11.95 10.95
N TYR A 103 -11.34 11.78 12.27
CA TYR A 103 -11.50 12.84 13.23
C TYR A 103 -10.14 13.39 13.66
N ARG A 104 -9.90 14.69 13.42
CA ARG A 104 -8.61 15.35 13.55
C ARG A 104 -8.60 16.30 14.74
N MET A 105 -7.83 15.95 15.74
CA MET A 105 -7.63 16.74 16.97
C MET A 105 -6.31 17.49 16.88
N ARG A 106 -6.35 18.82 17.01
CA ARG A 106 -5.17 19.68 16.94
C ARG A 106 -4.65 20.02 18.33
N PHE A 107 -3.38 19.78 18.55
CA PHE A 107 -2.64 20.11 19.78
C PHE A 107 -1.46 21.02 19.42
N GLY A 108 -1.70 22.33 19.39
CA GLY A 108 -0.72 23.30 18.93
C GLY A 108 -0.30 23.07 17.48
N LYS A 109 0.98 22.71 17.27
CA LYS A 109 1.55 22.42 15.93
C LYS A 109 1.41 20.95 15.50
N LYS A 110 0.80 20.11 16.33
CA LYS A 110 0.64 18.67 16.08
C LYS A 110 -0.83 18.34 15.87
N THR A 111 -1.10 17.29 15.13
CA THR A 111 -2.46 16.78 14.90
C THR A 111 -2.50 15.28 15.15
N LEU A 112 -3.44 14.83 15.97
CA LEU A 112 -3.80 13.44 16.14
C LEU A 112 -5.08 13.19 15.33
N SER A 113 -5.04 12.24 14.43
CA SER A 113 -6.17 11.82 13.59
C SER A 113 -6.53 10.38 13.92
N LEU A 114 -7.81 10.13 14.20
CA LEU A 114 -8.38 8.79 14.36
C LEU A 114 -9.25 8.52 13.14
N GLY A 115 -9.01 7.41 12.46
CA GLY A 115 -9.67 7.08 11.21
C GLY A 115 -10.36 5.73 11.25
N ILE A 116 -11.51 5.66 10.63
CA ILE A 116 -12.23 4.44 10.30
C ILE A 116 -12.59 4.45 8.83
N GLY A 117 -12.67 3.27 8.24
CA GLY A 117 -13.12 3.10 6.87
C GLY A 117 -14.06 1.92 6.75
N ALA A 118 -14.98 2.01 5.81
CA ALA A 118 -15.86 0.93 5.42
C ALA A 118 -15.96 0.89 3.90
N GLY A 119 -16.01 -0.32 3.36
CA GLY A 119 -16.04 -0.52 1.93
C GLY A 119 -16.58 -1.87 1.53
N LEU A 120 -16.66 -2.04 0.23
CA LEU A 120 -17.04 -3.27 -0.42
C LEU A 120 -15.92 -3.74 -1.34
N THR A 121 -15.61 -5.01 -1.27
CA THR A 121 -14.66 -5.68 -2.15
C THR A 121 -15.43 -6.66 -3.03
N MET A 122 -15.28 -6.54 -4.33
CA MET A 122 -15.80 -7.44 -5.33
C MET A 122 -14.70 -8.37 -5.79
N LEU A 123 -14.90 -9.67 -5.61
CA LEU A 123 -13.97 -10.74 -5.92
C LEU A 123 -14.49 -11.52 -7.13
N ARG A 124 -13.60 -11.78 -8.09
CA ARG A 124 -13.87 -12.57 -9.28
C ARG A 124 -12.65 -13.39 -9.63
N ALA A 125 -12.86 -14.64 -10.07
CA ALA A 125 -11.78 -15.46 -10.59
C ALA A 125 -12.27 -16.35 -11.76
N ASN A 126 -11.50 -16.35 -12.84
CA ASN A 126 -11.78 -17.10 -14.07
C ASN A 126 -10.99 -18.42 -14.05
N TRP A 127 -11.36 -19.34 -13.20
CA TRP A 127 -10.66 -20.62 -13.04
C TRP A 127 -10.58 -21.46 -14.31
N THR A 128 -11.57 -21.33 -15.21
CA THR A 128 -11.61 -22.05 -16.49
C THR A 128 -10.51 -21.63 -17.47
N GLU A 129 -9.82 -20.51 -17.21
CA GLU A 129 -8.69 -20.02 -18.02
C GLU A 129 -7.33 -20.59 -17.55
N VAL A 130 -7.32 -21.31 -16.42
CA VAL A 130 -6.08 -21.91 -15.88
C VAL A 130 -5.68 -23.12 -16.74
N ALA A 131 -4.42 -23.12 -17.21
CA ALA A 131 -3.85 -24.27 -17.89
C ALA A 131 -3.62 -25.41 -16.91
N LEU A 132 -4.40 -26.47 -16.98
CA LEU A 132 -4.34 -27.60 -16.05
C LEU A 132 -3.40 -28.69 -16.59
N GLN A 133 -2.54 -29.22 -15.71
CA GLN A 133 -1.79 -30.46 -16.01
C GLN A 133 -2.69 -31.69 -15.99
N ASN A 134 -3.72 -31.70 -15.13
CA ASN A 134 -4.74 -32.72 -15.06
C ASN A 134 -6.10 -32.15 -15.49
N MET A 135 -6.53 -32.41 -16.71
CA MET A 135 -7.79 -31.90 -17.27
C MET A 135 -9.05 -32.46 -16.57
N SER A 136 -8.92 -33.47 -15.71
CA SER A 136 -10.06 -34.04 -14.97
C SER A 136 -10.32 -33.36 -13.63
N ASP A 137 -9.55 -32.33 -13.25
CA ASP A 137 -9.78 -31.59 -11.99
C ASP A 137 -11.02 -30.72 -12.11
N GLN A 138 -12.09 -31.17 -11.46
CA GLN A 138 -13.39 -30.50 -11.48
C GLN A 138 -13.40 -29.17 -10.75
N SER A 139 -12.44 -28.89 -9.85
CA SER A 139 -12.36 -27.64 -9.10
C SER A 139 -12.25 -26.40 -9.98
N PHE A 140 -11.66 -26.56 -11.18
CA PHE A 140 -11.48 -25.50 -12.18
C PHE A 140 -12.60 -25.44 -13.22
N SER A 141 -13.65 -26.24 -13.08
CA SER A 141 -14.73 -26.33 -14.09
C SER A 141 -15.66 -25.10 -14.10
N THR A 142 -15.68 -24.34 -13.01
CA THR A 142 -16.57 -23.19 -12.85
C THR A 142 -15.84 -21.98 -12.29
N ASN A 143 -16.17 -20.80 -12.80
CA ASN A 143 -15.60 -19.52 -12.37
C ASN A 143 -16.26 -19.04 -11.08
N THR A 144 -15.49 -18.38 -10.21
CA THR A 144 -16.04 -17.58 -9.12
C THR A 144 -16.64 -16.31 -9.72
N ARG A 145 -17.97 -16.21 -9.66
CA ARG A 145 -18.70 -15.01 -10.09
C ARG A 145 -18.55 -13.91 -9.06
N ASN A 146 -18.82 -12.65 -9.45
CA ASN A 146 -18.71 -11.45 -8.62
C ASN A 146 -19.29 -11.66 -7.21
N ALA A 147 -18.43 -11.96 -6.26
CA ALA A 147 -18.77 -12.07 -4.86
C ALA A 147 -18.45 -10.75 -4.17
N ILE A 148 -19.46 -10.09 -3.62
CA ILE A 148 -19.30 -8.82 -2.90
C ILE A 148 -19.15 -9.13 -1.42
N ARG A 149 -18.10 -8.57 -0.82
CA ARG A 149 -17.79 -8.71 0.61
C ARG A 149 -17.59 -7.34 1.25
N PRO A 150 -18.17 -7.08 2.43
CA PRO A 150 -17.85 -5.89 3.20
C PRO A 150 -16.43 -6.00 3.76
N ASN A 151 -15.75 -4.86 3.90
CA ASN A 151 -14.49 -4.78 4.61
C ASN A 151 -14.39 -3.46 5.37
N PHE A 152 -13.58 -3.44 6.41
CA PHE A 152 -13.43 -2.29 7.28
C PHE A 152 -11.94 -1.97 7.46
N SER A 153 -11.67 -0.74 7.82
CA SER A 153 -10.33 -0.28 8.17
C SER A 153 -10.36 0.59 9.42
N ALA A 154 -9.27 0.60 10.15
CA ALA A 154 -9.07 1.47 11.30
C ALA A 154 -7.65 2.00 11.32
N GLY A 155 -7.45 3.19 11.88
CA GLY A 155 -6.12 3.76 11.98
C GLY A 155 -6.02 4.96 12.88
N LEU A 156 -4.77 5.24 13.23
CA LEU A 156 -4.32 6.40 13.97
C LEU A 156 -3.17 7.05 13.19
N PHE A 157 -3.18 8.37 13.09
CA PHE A 157 -2.13 9.14 12.44
C PHE A 157 -1.81 10.38 13.28
N TYR A 158 -0.59 10.43 13.81
CA TYR A 158 -0.10 11.55 14.62
C TYR A 158 1.04 12.24 13.90
N TYR A 159 0.88 13.51 13.59
CA TYR A 159 1.81 14.20 12.73
C TYR A 159 1.98 15.68 13.07
N SER A 160 3.10 16.21 12.63
CA SER A 160 3.43 17.63 12.66
C SER A 160 3.92 18.04 11.25
N LYS A 161 4.51 19.22 11.13
CA LYS A 161 5.09 19.68 9.86
C LYS A 161 6.36 18.91 9.44
N SER A 162 7.09 18.34 10.38
CA SER A 162 8.39 17.72 10.14
C SER A 162 8.47 16.23 10.45
N TRP A 163 7.46 15.64 11.09
CA TRP A 163 7.46 14.21 11.40
C TRP A 163 6.03 13.66 11.46
N PHE A 164 5.91 12.37 11.27
CA PHE A 164 4.66 11.64 11.39
C PHE A 164 4.88 10.24 11.97
N MET A 165 3.82 9.72 12.58
CA MET A 165 3.70 8.33 13.02
C MET A 165 2.27 7.86 12.73
N GLY A 166 2.12 6.62 12.31
CA GLY A 166 0.83 6.03 12.01
C GLY A 166 0.76 4.57 12.43
N ALA A 167 -0.41 4.14 12.88
CA ALA A 167 -0.75 2.76 13.10
C ALA A 167 -2.09 2.49 12.40
N SER A 168 -2.22 1.37 11.70
CA SER A 168 -3.44 1.07 10.93
C SER A 168 -3.63 -0.41 10.66
N VAL A 169 -4.86 -0.75 10.38
CA VAL A 169 -5.28 -2.00 9.73
C VAL A 169 -6.10 -1.57 8.51
N PRO A 170 -5.49 -1.52 7.31
CA PRO A 170 -6.17 -1.03 6.09
C PRO A 170 -7.29 -1.94 5.64
N PHE A 171 -7.16 -3.24 5.88
CA PHE A 171 -8.17 -4.27 5.61
C PHE A 171 -8.29 -5.16 6.83
N LEU A 172 -9.47 -5.19 7.44
CA LEU A 172 -9.74 -6.00 8.63
C LEU A 172 -9.95 -7.47 8.27
N PHE A 173 -10.59 -7.71 7.12
CA PHE A 173 -10.81 -9.04 6.58
C PHE A 173 -9.94 -9.24 5.35
N SER A 174 -9.26 -10.38 5.28
CA SER A 174 -8.66 -10.88 4.07
C SER A 174 -9.50 -12.02 3.50
N HIS A 175 -9.41 -12.21 2.19
CA HIS A 175 -10.16 -13.20 1.46
C HIS A 175 -9.20 -14.19 0.81
N SER A 176 -9.52 -15.48 0.89
CA SER A 176 -8.81 -16.54 0.20
C SER A 176 -9.77 -17.40 -0.59
N TYR A 177 -9.26 -18.06 -1.62
CA TYR A 177 -10.00 -19.06 -2.37
C TYR A 177 -9.60 -20.44 -1.89
N GLU A 178 -10.56 -21.23 -1.40
CA GLU A 178 -10.34 -22.60 -1.00
C GLU A 178 -11.05 -23.54 -1.99
N ALA A 179 -10.33 -24.57 -2.42
CA ALA A 179 -10.89 -25.61 -3.27
C ALA A 179 -11.90 -26.45 -2.49
N ASN A 180 -13.16 -26.34 -2.82
CA ASN A 180 -14.25 -27.14 -2.26
C ASN A 180 -15.02 -27.75 -3.43
N GLN A 181 -14.57 -28.94 -3.86
CA GLN A 181 -15.07 -29.59 -5.09
C GLN A 181 -16.60 -29.57 -5.19
N PRO A 182 -17.16 -29.20 -6.33
CA PRO A 182 -16.52 -28.94 -7.62
C PRO A 182 -16.14 -27.47 -7.88
N THR A 183 -16.05 -26.62 -6.89
CA THR A 183 -15.86 -25.16 -7.05
C THR A 183 -14.87 -24.61 -6.02
N PHE A 184 -14.38 -23.39 -6.27
CA PHE A 184 -13.69 -22.62 -5.24
C PHE A 184 -14.67 -21.79 -4.42
N THR A 185 -14.53 -21.85 -3.10
CA THR A 185 -15.27 -21.01 -2.17
C THR A 185 -14.38 -19.89 -1.63
N ILE A 186 -14.99 -18.72 -1.37
CA ILE A 186 -14.28 -17.59 -0.76
C ILE A 186 -14.43 -17.71 0.76
N VAL A 187 -13.27 -17.77 1.42
CA VAL A 187 -13.20 -17.80 2.89
C VAL A 187 -12.69 -16.45 3.39
N GLU A 188 -13.31 -15.94 4.44
CA GLU A 188 -12.93 -14.71 5.12
C GLU A 188 -12.19 -15.04 6.42
N SER A 189 -11.13 -14.29 6.72
CA SER A 189 -10.41 -14.41 7.97
C SER A 189 -9.94 -13.05 8.50
N SER A 190 -10.36 -12.69 9.71
CA SER A 190 -9.83 -11.53 10.42
C SER A 190 -8.42 -11.79 10.98
N LEU A 191 -8.04 -13.05 11.17
CA LEU A 191 -6.69 -13.43 11.64
C LEU A 191 -5.60 -13.10 10.61
N GLN A 192 -5.99 -12.90 9.36
CA GLN A 192 -5.08 -12.51 8.26
C GLN A 192 -5.03 -10.99 8.04
N ALA A 193 -5.67 -10.21 8.91
CA ALA A 193 -5.52 -8.76 8.90
C ALA A 193 -4.05 -8.36 8.99
N GLN A 194 -3.67 -7.31 8.24
CA GLN A 194 -2.28 -6.85 8.16
C GLN A 194 -2.13 -5.53 8.92
N PRO A 195 -1.78 -5.55 10.19
CA PRO A 195 -1.44 -4.35 10.92
C PRO A 195 -0.18 -3.71 10.35
N MET A 196 -0.22 -2.39 10.25
CA MET A 196 0.85 -1.56 9.72
C MET A 196 1.25 -0.48 10.71
N LEU A 197 2.56 -0.22 10.81
CA LEU A 197 3.11 0.92 11.53
C LEU A 197 3.95 1.75 10.56
N THR A 198 3.76 3.05 10.57
CA THR A 198 4.54 3.97 9.73
C THR A 198 5.17 5.06 10.59
N GLY A 199 6.31 5.56 10.14
CA GLY A 199 6.92 6.70 10.77
C GLY A 199 7.95 7.35 9.86
N GLY A 200 8.18 8.63 10.07
CA GLY A 200 9.18 9.36 9.32
C GLY A 200 9.36 10.78 9.81
N THR A 201 10.47 11.38 9.41
CA THR A 201 10.80 12.76 9.75
C THR A 201 11.47 13.45 8.57
N VAL A 202 11.42 14.77 8.56
CA VAL A 202 12.14 15.61 7.60
C VAL A 202 13.23 16.36 8.35
N ILE A 203 14.46 16.19 7.92
CA ILE A 203 15.67 16.83 8.46
C ILE A 203 16.13 17.85 7.42
N GLU A 204 16.18 19.12 7.79
CA GLU A 204 16.74 20.16 6.94
C GLU A 204 18.27 20.11 7.00
N LEU A 205 18.92 19.77 5.86
CA LEU A 205 20.36 19.75 5.74
C LEU A 205 20.90 21.16 5.42
N ASN A 206 20.20 21.85 4.53
CA ASN A 206 20.44 23.25 4.20
C ASN A 206 19.16 23.85 3.55
N LYS A 207 19.24 25.08 3.02
CA LYS A 207 18.09 25.78 2.43
C LYS A 207 17.48 25.07 1.22
N ASP A 208 18.28 24.31 0.47
CA ASP A 208 17.89 23.63 -0.76
C ASP A 208 17.75 22.13 -0.63
N LEU A 209 18.28 21.53 0.45
CA LEU A 209 18.34 20.09 0.63
C LEU A 209 17.72 19.67 1.96
N LYS A 210 16.80 18.69 1.89
CA LYS A 210 16.21 18.04 3.07
C LYS A 210 16.28 16.53 2.90
N LEU A 211 16.46 15.83 4.01
CA LEU A 211 16.46 14.38 4.06
C LEU A 211 15.19 13.91 4.75
N LYS A 212 14.50 12.93 4.17
CA LYS A 212 13.29 12.33 4.75
C LYS A 212 13.49 10.82 4.95
N PRO A 213 14.09 10.39 6.08
CA PRO A 213 14.03 8.99 6.47
C PRO A 213 12.61 8.62 6.90
N SER A 214 12.21 7.40 6.56
CA SER A 214 10.90 6.85 6.92
C SER A 214 10.92 5.34 6.93
N THR A 215 9.93 4.75 7.61
CA THR A 215 9.74 3.30 7.67
C THR A 215 8.27 2.95 7.59
N LEU A 216 7.99 1.79 7.00
CA LEU A 216 6.72 1.10 7.05
C LEU A 216 6.96 -0.32 7.51
N LEU A 217 6.37 -0.70 8.63
CA LEU A 217 6.35 -2.06 9.14
C LEU A 217 4.98 -2.67 8.83
N ARG A 218 4.99 -3.88 8.30
CA ARG A 218 3.80 -4.69 8.02
C ARG A 218 3.96 -6.05 8.66
N TYR A 219 2.95 -6.50 9.35
CA TYR A 219 2.93 -7.84 9.90
C TYR A 219 1.89 -8.69 9.17
N ARG A 220 2.27 -9.88 8.76
CA ARG A 220 1.40 -10.92 8.20
C ARG A 220 1.58 -12.20 8.99
N VAL A 221 0.50 -12.90 9.24
CA VAL A 221 0.56 -14.16 10.00
C VAL A 221 1.42 -15.20 9.26
N GLU A 222 1.32 -15.26 7.92
CA GLU A 222 2.01 -16.26 7.11
C GLU A 222 3.49 -15.95 6.86
N SER A 223 3.83 -14.67 6.67
CA SER A 223 5.21 -14.24 6.28
C SER A 223 5.96 -13.47 7.37
N GLY A 224 5.30 -13.19 8.50
CA GLY A 224 5.90 -12.47 9.62
C GLY A 224 6.02 -10.96 9.38
N LEU A 225 7.00 -10.35 10.02
CA LEU A 225 7.27 -8.92 9.95
C LEU A 225 8.06 -8.57 8.68
N GLN A 226 7.52 -7.66 7.88
CA GLN A 226 8.21 -7.02 6.75
C GLN A 226 8.42 -5.55 7.04
N ALA A 227 9.60 -5.03 6.75
CA ALA A 227 9.96 -3.63 6.92
C ALA A 227 10.39 -3.01 5.59
N ASP A 228 9.85 -1.84 5.27
CA ASP A 228 10.36 -0.94 4.24
C ASP A 228 11.10 0.19 4.95
N ILE A 229 12.41 0.29 4.74
CA ILE A 229 13.26 1.36 5.29
C ILE A 229 13.65 2.26 4.13
N SER A 230 13.21 3.50 4.17
CA SER A 230 13.30 4.44 3.05
C SER A 230 14.07 5.70 3.45
N SER A 231 14.77 6.27 2.49
CA SER A 231 15.39 7.59 2.61
C SER A 231 15.20 8.37 1.33
N ASN A 232 14.60 9.55 1.42
CA ASN A 232 14.36 10.45 0.29
C ASN A 232 15.14 11.74 0.49
N LEU A 233 15.91 12.15 -0.52
CA LEU A 233 16.53 13.45 -0.61
C LEU A 233 15.59 14.39 -1.36
N ILE A 234 15.24 15.51 -0.73
CA ILE A 234 14.35 16.53 -1.28
C ILE A 234 15.21 17.71 -1.70
N ILE A 235 15.15 18.05 -2.98
CA ILE A 235 15.97 19.09 -3.62
C ILE A 235 15.07 20.24 -4.00
N LYS A 236 15.31 21.42 -3.40
CA LYS A 236 14.57 22.68 -3.65
C LYS A 236 13.05 22.54 -3.56
N ASP A 237 12.56 21.59 -2.74
CA ASP A 237 11.14 21.21 -2.60
C ASP A 237 10.44 20.82 -3.92
N LYS A 238 11.20 20.51 -4.98
CA LYS A 238 10.68 20.19 -6.32
C LYS A 238 11.02 18.79 -6.80
N VAL A 239 12.19 18.28 -6.46
CA VAL A 239 12.64 16.95 -6.89
C VAL A 239 12.93 16.12 -5.64
N TRP A 240 12.42 14.90 -5.63
CA TRP A 240 12.64 13.94 -4.55
C TRP A 240 13.29 12.70 -5.17
N ALA A 241 14.46 12.35 -4.71
CA ALA A 241 15.16 11.14 -5.11
C ALA A 241 15.30 10.25 -3.88
N GLY A 242 14.83 9.02 -3.98
CA GLY A 242 14.76 8.11 -2.84
C GLY A 242 15.23 6.71 -3.13
N VAL A 243 15.64 6.04 -2.07
CA VAL A 243 15.91 4.61 -2.04
C VAL A 243 15.19 4.00 -0.86
N SER A 244 14.65 2.80 -1.06
CA SER A 244 14.04 2.00 -0.01
C SER A 244 14.54 0.57 -0.07
N TYR A 245 14.73 -0.03 1.09
CA TYR A 245 15.00 -1.46 1.22
C TYR A 245 13.79 -2.13 1.84
N ARG A 246 13.19 -3.08 1.12
CA ARG A 246 12.13 -3.95 1.60
C ARG A 246 12.72 -5.29 2.01
N THR A 247 12.61 -5.60 3.29
CA THR A 247 13.23 -6.81 3.86
C THR A 247 12.78 -8.07 3.11
N GLY A 248 13.78 -8.83 2.63
CA GLY A 248 13.57 -10.11 1.95
C GLY A 248 12.98 -10.05 0.55
N GLU A 249 12.67 -8.85 0.01
CA GLU A 249 11.95 -8.73 -1.27
C GLU A 249 12.68 -7.88 -2.32
N ALA A 250 13.01 -6.62 -2.02
CA ALA A 250 13.52 -5.71 -3.05
C ALA A 250 14.33 -4.53 -2.52
N VAL A 251 15.16 -3.96 -3.39
CA VAL A 251 15.65 -2.58 -3.30
C VAL A 251 14.85 -1.73 -4.28
N ILE A 252 14.37 -0.58 -3.84
CA ILE A 252 13.46 0.29 -4.58
C ILE A 252 14.13 1.64 -4.80
N GLY A 253 14.25 2.04 -6.05
CA GLY A 253 14.62 3.39 -6.44
C GLY A 253 13.37 4.23 -6.70
N MET A 254 13.33 5.47 -6.21
CA MET A 254 12.18 6.36 -6.34
C MET A 254 12.62 7.73 -6.86
N LEU A 255 11.85 8.27 -7.80
CA LEU A 255 12.03 9.64 -8.29
C LEU A 255 10.68 10.33 -8.38
N GLU A 256 10.60 11.54 -7.84
CA GLU A 256 9.39 12.35 -7.91
C GLU A 256 9.73 13.78 -8.28
N ILE A 257 8.83 14.37 -9.05
CA ILE A 257 8.95 15.72 -9.55
C ILE A 257 7.66 16.47 -9.23
N LEU A 258 7.79 17.71 -8.76
CA LEU A 258 6.71 18.66 -8.57
C LEU A 258 6.80 19.75 -9.65
N PRO A 259 6.23 19.52 -10.87
CA PRO A 259 6.27 20.50 -11.94
C PRO A 259 5.61 21.82 -11.54
N THR A 260 4.56 21.72 -10.73
CA THR A 260 3.88 22.86 -10.09
C THR A 260 3.61 22.55 -8.62
N PRO A 261 3.23 23.52 -7.78
CA PRO A 261 2.84 23.25 -6.40
C PRO A 261 1.63 22.31 -6.26
N GLN A 262 0.85 22.11 -7.33
CA GLN A 262 -0.35 21.29 -7.35
C GLN A 262 -0.10 19.86 -7.87
N TRP A 263 0.79 19.72 -8.86
CA TRP A 263 1.08 18.47 -9.50
C TRP A 263 2.31 17.78 -8.90
N ARG A 264 2.19 16.50 -8.66
CA ARG A 264 3.30 15.61 -8.32
C ARG A 264 3.24 14.40 -9.23
N VAL A 265 4.35 14.07 -9.85
CA VAL A 265 4.53 12.87 -10.67
C VAL A 265 5.62 12.05 -10.03
N GLY A 266 5.38 10.78 -9.81
CA GLY A 266 6.31 9.86 -9.18
C GLY A 266 6.50 8.59 -10.00
N TYR A 267 7.72 8.05 -9.94
CA TYR A 267 8.07 6.76 -10.49
C TYR A 267 8.90 6.00 -9.48
N ALA A 268 8.60 4.70 -9.32
CA ALA A 268 9.41 3.79 -8.54
C ALA A 268 9.72 2.53 -9.35
N TYR A 269 10.94 2.02 -9.15
CA TYR A 269 11.41 0.75 -9.69
C TYR A 269 11.87 -0.15 -8.56
N ASP A 270 11.28 -1.35 -8.46
CA ASP A 270 11.66 -2.35 -7.47
C ASP A 270 12.56 -3.39 -8.13
N MET A 271 13.81 -3.45 -7.72
CA MET A 271 14.75 -4.49 -8.08
C MET A 271 14.60 -5.64 -7.09
N GLY A 272 14.07 -6.78 -7.56
CA GLY A 272 13.86 -7.97 -6.73
C GLY A 272 15.15 -8.58 -6.22
N LEU A 273 15.16 -8.98 -4.95
CA LEU A 273 16.27 -9.70 -4.29
C LEU A 273 15.92 -11.17 -4.00
N SER A 274 14.64 -11.52 -4.05
CA SER A 274 14.16 -12.88 -3.79
C SER A 274 14.43 -13.81 -5.00
N PRO A 275 14.39 -15.14 -4.84
CA PRO A 275 14.68 -16.08 -5.93
C PRO A 275 13.80 -15.90 -7.17
N ILE A 276 12.57 -15.40 -7.04
CA ILE A 276 11.67 -15.13 -8.16
C ILE A 276 12.22 -14.04 -9.11
N SER A 277 13.15 -13.21 -8.64
CA SER A 277 13.77 -12.13 -9.45
C SER A 277 14.48 -12.65 -10.71
N ARG A 278 14.79 -13.95 -10.77
CA ARG A 278 15.38 -14.59 -11.95
C ARG A 278 14.40 -14.73 -13.13
N TYR A 279 13.10 -14.60 -12.86
CA TYR A 279 12.02 -14.85 -13.83
C TYR A 279 11.30 -13.57 -14.24
N HIS A 280 11.72 -12.39 -13.77
CA HIS A 280 11.10 -11.12 -14.09
C HIS A 280 12.12 -9.97 -14.16
N HIS A 281 11.70 -8.85 -14.74
CA HIS A 281 12.53 -7.66 -14.94
C HIS A 281 12.24 -6.53 -13.92
N GLY A 282 11.92 -6.90 -12.67
CA GLY A 282 11.58 -5.94 -11.62
C GLY A 282 10.10 -5.55 -11.63
N SER A 283 9.76 -4.51 -10.84
CA SER A 283 8.40 -3.97 -10.77
C SER A 283 8.43 -2.47 -10.96
N HIS A 284 7.41 -1.94 -11.62
CA HIS A 284 7.29 -0.52 -11.93
C HIS A 284 6.05 0.05 -11.27
N GLU A 285 6.16 1.26 -10.71
CA GLU A 285 5.03 1.98 -10.14
C GLU A 285 5.05 3.44 -10.62
N LEU A 286 3.96 3.87 -11.23
CA LEU A 286 3.71 5.25 -11.64
C LEU A 286 2.69 5.87 -10.69
N MET A 287 2.91 7.13 -10.31
CA MET A 287 2.01 7.91 -9.47
C MET A 287 1.77 9.28 -10.07
N LEU A 288 0.52 9.72 -10.01
CA LEU A 288 0.11 11.08 -10.31
C LEU A 288 -0.75 11.61 -9.18
N GLN A 289 -0.37 12.75 -8.60
CA GLN A 289 -1.13 13.42 -7.55
C GLN A 289 -1.46 14.85 -7.95
N TYR A 290 -2.67 15.28 -7.60
CA TYR A 290 -3.12 16.65 -7.80
C TYR A 290 -3.75 17.21 -6.52
N GLU A 291 -3.34 18.42 -6.12
CA GLU A 291 -3.89 19.16 -5.00
C GLU A 291 -4.72 20.35 -5.49
N PHE A 292 -6.05 20.29 -5.27
CA PHE A 292 -7.01 21.32 -5.70
C PHE A 292 -6.97 22.52 -4.75
N GLY A 293 -7.17 23.73 -5.30
CA GLY A 293 -7.34 24.95 -4.50
C GLY A 293 -6.09 25.38 -3.74
N TYR A 294 -4.92 24.89 -4.13
CA TYR A 294 -3.64 25.31 -3.56
C TYR A 294 -3.42 26.79 -3.88
N ARG A 295 -3.67 27.67 -2.89
CA ARG A 295 -3.28 29.08 -3.02
C ARG A 295 -1.81 29.20 -2.65
N ILE A 296 -1.01 29.77 -3.56
CA ILE A 296 0.47 29.92 -3.51
C ILE A 296 1.02 30.63 -2.23
N ARG A 297 0.18 31.04 -1.32
CA ARG A 297 0.56 31.73 -0.08
C ARG A 297 1.02 30.83 1.07
N VAL A 298 1.04 29.52 0.91
CA VAL A 298 1.54 28.59 1.95
C VAL A 298 3.02 28.36 1.70
N ARG A 299 3.87 29.04 2.50
CA ARG A 299 5.32 28.80 2.57
C ARG A 299 5.69 27.45 3.18
N ASP A 300 4.83 26.48 3.15
CA ASP A 300 4.98 25.25 3.88
C ASP A 300 4.85 24.08 2.93
N PRO A 301 5.97 23.51 2.44
CA PRO A 301 5.94 22.32 1.64
C PRO A 301 5.36 21.18 2.45
N ARG A 302 4.39 20.48 1.86
CA ARG A 302 3.74 19.34 2.49
C ARG A 302 4.54 18.09 2.21
N TYR A 303 5.25 17.61 3.20
CA TYR A 303 6.15 16.47 3.06
C TYR A 303 5.47 15.12 3.23
N PHE A 304 4.20 15.06 3.68
CA PHE A 304 3.44 13.83 3.90
C PHE A 304 1.94 14.07 3.88
#